data_1fd674a2d21f810e836b909a41aa2579
#
_entry.id   1fd674a2d21f810e836b909a41aa2579
#
_cell.length_a   1.000
_cell.length_b   1.000
_cell.length_c   1.000
_cell.angle_alpha   90.00
_cell.angle_beta   90.00
_cell.angle_gamma   90.00
#
_symmetry.space_group_name_H-M   'P 1'
#
loop_
_entity.id
_entity.type
_entity.pdbx_description
1 polymer ?
#
loop_
_entity_poly.entity_id
_entity_poly.type
_entity_poly.pdbx_seq_one_letter_code
_entity_poly.pdbx_strand_id
1 'polypeptide(L)'
;MIGCMDSDCTLQIENCDMEIYNGIARSVSIGSYNGSADIAIDNISGKISGASISTAVIGTMNGKSCRVAMKNINITMNIRANECYGIGCREGDTDVSIQYAYVKVVAQGKDAYAMGNSTHTARLEFSNSDVNTQVINSVGTDIGAEEKNIVIGNGRVSFMVNGISKNREVQMVDL
;
A
#
# COMPACT_ATOMS: atom_id res chain seq x y z
N MET A 1 -7.62 2.01 14.27
CA MET A 1 -7.09 0.82 13.62
C MET A 1 -8.23 -0.18 13.41
N ILE A 2 -8.33 -0.73 12.22
CA ILE A 2 -9.18 -1.88 11.90
C ILE A 2 -8.24 -3.07 11.81
N GLY A 3 -8.27 -4.01 12.78
CA GLY A 3 -7.39 -5.18 12.79
C GLY A 3 -6.81 -5.51 14.16
N CYS A 4 -5.60 -6.09 14.18
CA CYS A 4 -4.97 -6.67 15.35
C CYS A 4 -3.69 -5.91 15.78
N MET A 5 -3.39 -5.92 17.09
CA MET A 5 -2.15 -5.33 17.61
C MET A 5 -1.00 -6.33 17.64
N ASP A 6 -1.19 -7.50 18.22
CA ASP A 6 -0.12 -8.44 18.56
C ASP A 6 -0.35 -9.85 18.02
N SER A 7 -1.10 -9.98 16.95
CA SER A 7 -1.41 -11.27 16.31
C SER A 7 -1.56 -11.13 14.80
N ASP A 8 -1.50 -12.24 14.11
CA ASP A 8 -1.87 -12.31 12.70
C ASP A 8 -3.33 -11.87 12.52
N CYS A 9 -3.60 -11.26 11.39
CA CYS A 9 -4.86 -10.60 11.11
C CYS A 9 -5.38 -11.03 9.73
N THR A 10 -6.58 -11.59 9.70
CA THR A 10 -7.33 -11.82 8.46
C THR A 10 -8.53 -10.90 8.46
N LEU A 11 -8.63 -10.03 7.46
CA LEU A 11 -9.69 -9.04 7.35
C LEU A 11 -10.39 -9.14 6.01
N GLN A 12 -11.71 -9.01 6.06
CA GLN A 12 -12.56 -8.84 4.89
C GLN A 12 -13.41 -7.59 5.09
N ILE A 13 -13.29 -6.62 4.17
CA ILE A 13 -14.00 -5.34 4.25
C ILE A 13 -14.73 -5.15 2.93
N GLU A 14 -16.05 -5.05 2.98
CA GLU A 14 -16.88 -5.03 1.79
C GLU A 14 -18.02 -4.03 1.88
N ASN A 15 -18.41 -3.49 0.71
CA ASN A 15 -19.65 -2.75 0.52
C ASN A 15 -19.83 -1.57 1.48
N CYS A 16 -18.80 -0.76 1.68
CA CYS A 16 -18.90 0.42 2.54
C CYS A 16 -18.12 1.63 1.99
N ASP A 17 -18.50 2.81 2.46
CA ASP A 17 -17.69 4.01 2.33
C ASP A 17 -16.79 4.15 3.55
N MET A 18 -15.54 4.55 3.33
CA MET A 18 -14.54 4.57 4.38
C MET A 18 -13.87 5.93 4.48
N GLU A 19 -13.85 6.49 5.67
CA GLU A 19 -13.00 7.62 5.99
C GLU A 19 -12.18 7.32 7.24
N ILE A 20 -10.86 7.26 7.10
CA ILE A 20 -9.95 6.99 8.20
C ILE A 20 -8.95 8.13 8.32
N TYR A 21 -8.86 8.67 9.54
CA TYR A 21 -7.80 9.58 9.93
C TYR A 21 -6.86 8.91 10.93
N ASN A 22 -5.57 8.89 10.60
CA ASN A 22 -4.53 8.29 11.40
C ASN A 22 -3.59 9.38 11.93
N GLY A 23 -3.61 9.62 13.24
CA GLY A 23 -2.80 10.66 13.91
C GLY A 23 -1.96 10.14 15.08
N ILE A 24 -1.72 8.82 15.15
CA ILE A 24 -0.99 8.19 16.25
C ILE A 24 0.51 8.10 15.88
N ALA A 25 1.38 8.17 16.88
CA ALA A 25 2.83 8.15 16.70
C ALA A 25 3.36 6.93 15.91
N ARG A 26 2.81 5.74 16.16
CA ARG A 26 3.06 4.53 15.40
C ARG A 26 1.75 3.79 15.19
N SER A 27 1.46 3.36 13.97
CA SER A 27 0.12 2.90 13.66
C SER A 27 0.03 2.01 12.43
N VAL A 28 -1.06 1.26 12.39
CA VAL A 28 -1.61 0.63 11.20
C VAL A 28 -3.06 1.10 11.08
N SER A 29 -3.50 1.53 9.90
CA SER A 29 -4.91 1.91 9.73
C SER A 29 -5.78 0.68 9.54
N ILE A 30 -5.39 -0.23 8.64
CA ILE A 30 -6.07 -1.49 8.35
C ILE A 30 -5.03 -2.60 8.32
N GLY A 31 -5.12 -3.59 9.22
CA GLY A 31 -4.22 -4.74 9.26
C GLY A 31 -3.68 -5.09 10.64
N SER A 32 -2.40 -5.46 10.73
CA SER A 32 -1.77 -5.85 12.00
C SER A 32 -0.57 -4.97 12.34
N TYR A 33 -0.34 -4.72 13.63
CA TYR A 33 0.85 -4.00 14.06
C TYR A 33 2.06 -4.93 14.23
N ASN A 34 1.92 -6.04 14.96
CA ASN A 34 3.01 -7.00 15.23
C ASN A 34 2.79 -8.40 14.62
N GLY A 35 1.78 -8.60 13.82
CA GLY A 35 1.49 -9.87 13.15
C GLY A 35 1.46 -9.72 11.64
N SER A 36 1.40 -10.83 10.92
CA SER A 36 1.14 -10.84 9.49
C SER A 36 -0.29 -10.41 9.18
N ALA A 37 -0.51 -9.88 7.98
CA ALA A 37 -1.84 -9.43 7.58
C ALA A 37 -2.26 -10.08 6.25
N ASP A 38 -3.48 -10.59 6.21
CA ASP A 38 -4.17 -11.05 5.01
C ASP A 38 -5.48 -10.26 4.88
N ILE A 39 -5.54 -9.34 3.91
CA ILE A 39 -6.58 -8.32 3.83
C ILE A 39 -7.25 -8.39 2.46
N ALA A 40 -8.55 -8.58 2.44
CA ALA A 40 -9.40 -8.47 1.27
C ALA A 40 -10.32 -7.25 1.39
N ILE A 41 -10.33 -6.41 0.35
CA ILE A 41 -11.16 -5.21 0.27
C ILE A 41 -11.93 -5.24 -1.04
N ASP A 42 -13.25 -5.23 -0.99
CA ASP A 42 -14.10 -5.27 -2.18
C ASP A 42 -15.25 -4.25 -2.11
N ASN A 43 -15.52 -3.60 -3.22
CA ASN A 43 -16.59 -2.62 -3.38
C ASN A 43 -16.57 -1.51 -2.30
N ILE A 44 -15.42 -0.83 -2.21
CA ILE A 44 -15.19 0.25 -1.25
C ILE A 44 -14.91 1.55 -1.98
N SER A 45 -15.50 2.64 -1.48
CA SER A 45 -15.01 3.98 -1.78
C SER A 45 -14.48 4.64 -0.51
N GLY A 46 -13.47 5.49 -0.63
CA GLY A 46 -13.03 6.16 0.58
C GLY A 46 -11.72 6.91 0.54
N LYS A 47 -11.39 7.41 1.72
CA LYS A 47 -10.19 8.20 1.95
C LYS A 47 -9.49 7.78 3.23
N ILE A 48 -8.19 7.62 3.14
CA ILE A 48 -7.34 7.41 4.32
C ILE A 48 -6.32 8.54 4.36
N SER A 49 -6.25 9.26 5.46
CA SER A 49 -5.32 10.36 5.63
C SER A 49 -4.72 10.35 7.03
N GLY A 50 -3.56 10.97 7.18
CA GLY A 50 -2.96 11.13 8.50
C GLY A 50 -1.51 11.55 8.49
N ALA A 51 -1.04 11.88 9.70
CA ALA A 51 0.35 12.16 9.97
C ALA A 51 0.79 11.37 11.21
N SER A 52 1.92 10.68 11.11
CA SER A 52 2.44 9.85 12.21
C SER A 52 3.97 9.85 12.21
N ILE A 53 4.59 9.15 13.16
CA ILE A 53 6.04 8.93 13.14
C ILE A 53 6.35 7.77 12.19
N SER A 54 5.60 6.67 12.30
CA SER A 54 5.77 5.47 11.48
C SER A 54 4.43 4.80 11.25
N THR A 55 4.11 4.44 10.02
CA THR A 55 2.80 3.86 9.67
C THR A 55 2.86 2.90 8.50
N ALA A 56 2.14 1.77 8.61
CA ALA A 56 1.59 1.05 7.47
C ALA A 56 0.10 1.39 7.36
N VAL A 57 -0.34 1.87 6.21
CA VAL A 57 -1.74 2.30 6.09
C VAL A 57 -2.64 1.10 5.89
N ILE A 58 -2.37 0.27 4.88
CA ILE A 58 -3.03 -1.03 4.68
C ILE A 58 -1.94 -2.09 4.70
N GLY A 59 -1.90 -2.91 5.76
CA GLY A 59 -0.89 -3.96 5.89
C GLY A 59 -0.36 -4.19 7.29
N THR A 60 0.96 -4.24 7.46
CA THR A 60 1.56 -4.52 8.78
C THR A 60 2.86 -3.74 9.03
N MET A 61 3.16 -3.47 10.29
CA MET A 61 4.43 -2.84 10.68
C MET A 61 5.54 -3.86 10.92
N ASN A 62 5.31 -4.83 11.76
CA ASN A 62 6.33 -5.79 12.23
C ASN A 62 5.94 -7.25 11.93
N GLY A 63 5.16 -7.48 10.88
CA GLY A 63 4.74 -8.83 10.48
C GLY A 63 5.71 -9.46 9.48
N LYS A 64 5.66 -10.78 9.37
CA LYS A 64 6.49 -11.54 8.44
C LYS A 64 5.99 -11.48 7.00
N SER A 65 4.71 -11.20 6.80
CA SER A 65 4.10 -11.10 5.48
C SER A 65 2.87 -10.21 5.49
N CYS A 66 2.61 -9.60 4.35
CA CYS A 66 1.43 -8.79 4.11
C CYS A 66 0.84 -9.19 2.75
N ARG A 67 -0.37 -9.71 2.75
CA ARG A 67 -1.16 -9.91 1.54
C ARG A 67 -2.32 -8.94 1.52
N VAL A 68 -2.48 -8.21 0.42
CA VAL A 68 -3.58 -7.27 0.23
C VAL A 68 -4.22 -7.51 -1.13
N ALA A 69 -5.47 -7.92 -1.15
CA ALA A 69 -6.28 -8.03 -2.35
C ALA A 69 -7.35 -6.93 -2.35
N MET A 70 -7.37 -6.11 -3.39
CA MET A 70 -8.28 -4.98 -3.55
C MET A 70 -9.03 -5.11 -4.86
N LYS A 71 -10.36 -5.05 -4.82
CA LYS A 71 -11.21 -5.18 -6.01
C LYS A 71 -12.37 -4.20 -5.97
N ASN A 72 -12.76 -3.68 -7.14
CA ASN A 72 -13.89 -2.74 -7.28
C ASN A 72 -13.78 -1.54 -6.30
N ILE A 73 -12.62 -0.92 -6.19
CA ILE A 73 -12.39 0.12 -5.20
C ILE A 73 -12.08 1.48 -5.81
N ASN A 74 -12.40 2.52 -5.05
CA ASN A 74 -12.01 3.89 -5.32
C ASN A 74 -11.45 4.52 -4.03
N ILE A 75 -10.14 4.44 -3.84
CA ILE A 75 -9.48 4.88 -2.60
C ILE A 75 -8.40 5.90 -2.88
N THR A 76 -8.39 6.96 -2.07
CA THR A 76 -7.31 7.93 -2.00
C THR A 76 -6.63 7.88 -0.63
N MET A 77 -5.31 7.73 -0.64
CA MET A 77 -4.47 7.77 0.56
C MET A 77 -3.56 9.00 0.53
N ASN A 78 -3.51 9.75 1.62
CA ASN A 78 -2.64 10.91 1.76
C ASN A 78 -1.95 10.87 3.13
N ILE A 79 -0.70 10.42 3.15
CA ILE A 79 0.00 10.04 4.37
C ILE A 79 1.32 10.76 4.48
N ARG A 80 1.61 11.24 5.70
CA ARG A 80 2.89 11.84 6.04
C ARG A 80 3.46 11.18 7.29
N ALA A 81 4.62 10.56 7.17
CA ALA A 81 5.32 9.93 8.30
C ALA A 81 6.81 9.79 7.99
N ASN A 82 7.68 9.72 9.01
CA ASN A 82 9.10 9.46 8.76
C ASN A 82 9.30 8.11 8.05
N GLU A 83 8.61 7.07 8.53
CA GLU A 83 8.52 5.77 7.87
C GLU A 83 7.06 5.56 7.45
N CYS A 84 6.81 5.42 6.16
CA CYS A 84 5.45 5.32 5.61
C CYS A 84 5.36 4.23 4.57
N TYR A 85 4.45 3.31 4.78
CA TYR A 85 4.08 2.25 3.83
C TYR A 85 2.60 2.42 3.51
N GLY A 86 2.28 2.85 2.30
CA GLY A 86 0.89 3.06 1.89
C GLY A 86 0.12 1.74 1.86
N ILE A 87 0.57 0.78 1.03
CA ILE A 87 0.03 -0.59 0.99
C ILE A 87 1.20 -1.57 1.11
N GLY A 88 1.23 -2.36 2.17
CA GLY A 88 2.30 -3.33 2.39
C GLY A 88 2.78 -3.39 3.83
N CYS A 89 4.08 -3.60 4.04
CA CYS A 89 4.63 -3.76 5.37
C CYS A 89 5.99 -3.06 5.54
N ARG A 90 6.37 -2.83 6.77
CA ARG A 90 7.72 -2.36 7.08
C ARG A 90 8.73 -3.50 6.93
N GLU A 91 8.43 -4.64 7.51
CA GLU A 91 9.24 -5.86 7.49
C GLU A 91 8.39 -7.00 6.91
N GLY A 92 9.03 -7.93 6.21
CA GLY A 92 8.37 -9.11 5.62
C GLY A 92 7.94 -8.94 4.15
N ASP A 93 7.57 -10.04 3.55
CA ASP A 93 7.15 -10.09 2.16
C ASP A 93 5.81 -9.39 1.94
N THR A 94 5.70 -8.72 0.80
CA THR A 94 4.48 -8.00 0.42
C THR A 94 3.91 -8.57 -0.87
N ASP A 95 2.64 -8.94 -0.86
CA ASP A 95 1.87 -9.39 -2.04
C ASP A 95 0.62 -8.53 -2.17
N VAL A 96 0.54 -7.73 -3.23
CA VAL A 96 -0.57 -6.80 -3.48
C VAL A 96 -1.20 -7.10 -4.82
N SER A 97 -2.49 -7.35 -4.83
CA SER A 97 -3.31 -7.50 -6.04
C SER A 97 -4.40 -6.42 -6.06
N ILE A 98 -4.47 -5.66 -7.14
CA ILE A 98 -5.44 -4.58 -7.33
C ILE A 98 -6.17 -4.77 -8.67
N GLN A 99 -7.49 -4.92 -8.61
CA GLN A 99 -8.33 -5.21 -9.78
C GLN A 99 -9.55 -4.30 -9.86
N TYR A 100 -9.87 -3.81 -11.06
CA TYR A 100 -11.04 -2.96 -11.32
C TYR A 100 -11.12 -1.77 -10.37
N ALA A 101 -10.01 -1.03 -10.22
CA ALA A 101 -9.86 -0.09 -9.13
C ALA A 101 -9.26 1.25 -9.58
N TYR A 102 -9.65 2.30 -8.85
CA TYR A 102 -8.90 3.55 -8.81
C TYR A 102 -8.21 3.67 -7.46
N VAL A 103 -6.89 3.72 -7.48
CA VAL A 103 -6.08 3.86 -6.26
C VAL A 103 -5.10 5.03 -6.41
N LYS A 104 -5.21 5.99 -5.53
CA LYS A 104 -4.23 7.08 -5.42
C LYS A 104 -3.53 7.02 -4.08
N VAL A 105 -2.20 6.94 -4.12
CA VAL A 105 -1.37 6.97 -2.91
C VAL A 105 -0.42 8.16 -2.97
N VAL A 106 -0.54 9.06 -2.02
CA VAL A 106 0.42 10.14 -1.76
C VAL A 106 1.10 9.86 -0.44
N ALA A 107 2.41 9.59 -0.48
CA ALA A 107 3.20 9.27 0.70
C ALA A 107 4.39 10.23 0.82
N GLN A 108 4.60 10.80 2.01
CA GLN A 108 5.69 11.72 2.27
C GLN A 108 6.43 11.34 3.55
N GLY A 109 7.74 11.22 3.48
CA GLY A 109 8.60 10.95 4.63
C GLY A 109 10.03 10.63 4.24
N LYS A 110 10.87 10.35 5.22
CA LYS A 110 12.27 9.96 4.97
C LYS A 110 12.30 8.60 4.23
N ASP A 111 11.67 7.60 4.82
CA ASP A 111 11.56 6.23 4.30
C ASP A 111 10.11 5.95 3.94
N ALA A 112 9.60 6.66 2.92
CA ALA A 112 8.22 6.58 2.48
C ALA A 112 8.11 5.81 1.17
N TYR A 113 7.16 4.88 1.13
CA TYR A 113 6.83 4.07 -0.05
C TYR A 113 5.32 4.05 -0.27
N ALA A 114 4.90 4.12 -1.51
CA ALA A 114 3.49 3.96 -1.84
C ALA A 114 3.03 2.52 -1.61
N MET A 115 3.88 1.56 -1.99
CA MET A 115 3.60 0.13 -1.86
C MET A 115 4.89 -0.64 -1.54
N GLY A 116 4.74 -1.86 -1.01
CA GLY A 116 5.86 -2.76 -0.75
C GLY A 116 6.36 -2.75 0.69
N ASN A 117 7.65 -2.97 0.85
CA ASN A 117 8.32 -3.12 2.14
C ASN A 117 9.71 -2.46 2.15
N SER A 118 10.46 -2.57 3.26
CA SER A 118 11.79 -1.97 3.36
C SER A 118 12.91 -2.85 2.77
N THR A 119 12.88 -4.16 2.98
CA THR A 119 14.05 -5.05 2.80
C THR A 119 13.72 -6.45 2.28
N HIS A 120 12.50 -6.72 1.86
CA HIS A 120 12.07 -8.07 1.46
C HIS A 120 11.50 -8.06 0.02
N THR A 121 10.88 -9.15 -0.38
CA THR A 121 10.25 -9.27 -1.70
C THR A 121 8.92 -8.52 -1.76
N ALA A 122 8.67 -7.81 -2.86
CA ALA A 122 7.36 -7.27 -3.16
C ALA A 122 6.86 -7.79 -4.50
N ARG A 123 5.69 -8.43 -4.49
CA ARG A 123 4.91 -8.78 -5.66
C ARG A 123 3.71 -7.87 -5.78
N LEU A 124 3.61 -7.16 -6.89
CA LEU A 124 2.51 -6.23 -7.16
C LEU A 124 1.84 -6.59 -8.47
N GLU A 125 0.54 -6.82 -8.44
CA GLU A 125 -0.26 -7.17 -9.61
C GLU A 125 -1.41 -6.18 -9.77
N PHE A 126 -1.50 -5.56 -10.95
CA PHE A 126 -2.53 -4.58 -11.29
C PHE A 126 -3.27 -5.03 -12.54
N SER A 127 -4.59 -5.12 -12.49
CA SER A 127 -5.40 -5.44 -13.65
C SER A 127 -6.66 -4.58 -13.73
N ASN A 128 -6.95 -4.08 -14.93
CA ASN A 128 -8.10 -3.21 -15.20
C ASN A 128 -8.22 -2.02 -14.21
N SER A 129 -7.09 -1.44 -13.82
CA SER A 129 -6.99 -0.49 -12.72
C SER A 129 -6.24 0.77 -13.12
N ASP A 130 -6.60 1.88 -12.48
CA ASP A 130 -5.87 3.15 -12.56
C ASP A 130 -5.19 3.39 -11.21
N VAL A 131 -3.88 3.17 -11.17
CA VAL A 131 -3.08 3.29 -9.95
C VAL A 131 -2.11 4.45 -10.09
N ASN A 132 -2.22 5.41 -9.20
CA ASN A 132 -1.40 6.62 -9.19
C ASN A 132 -0.65 6.72 -7.87
N THR A 133 0.67 6.67 -7.93
CA THR A 133 1.51 6.87 -6.76
C THR A 133 2.30 8.17 -6.88
N GLN A 134 2.33 8.92 -5.80
CA GLN A 134 3.18 10.08 -5.65
C GLN A 134 3.91 10.00 -4.32
N VAL A 135 5.22 9.91 -4.37
CA VAL A 135 6.06 9.74 -3.19
C VAL A 135 7.09 10.86 -3.11
N ILE A 136 7.26 11.41 -1.92
CA ILE A 136 8.33 12.35 -1.59
C ILE A 136 9.15 11.71 -0.47
N ASN A 137 10.35 11.25 -0.80
CA ASN A 137 11.23 10.56 0.12
C ASN A 137 12.72 10.80 -0.18
N SER A 138 13.59 10.33 0.73
CA SER A 138 15.04 10.39 0.57
C SER A 138 15.63 9.18 -0.18
N VAL A 139 14.89 8.09 -0.31
CA VAL A 139 15.38 6.84 -0.93
C VAL A 139 15.24 6.81 -2.45
N GLY A 140 14.47 7.73 -3.04
CA GLY A 140 14.36 7.88 -4.50
C GLY A 140 13.53 6.79 -5.20
N THR A 141 12.68 6.06 -4.48
CA THR A 141 11.76 5.07 -5.03
C THR A 141 10.39 5.15 -4.36
N ASP A 142 9.36 4.80 -5.08
CA ASP A 142 7.97 4.75 -4.63
C ASP A 142 7.52 3.36 -4.17
N ILE A 143 8.19 2.31 -4.67
CA ILE A 143 7.98 0.93 -4.24
C ILE A 143 9.21 0.46 -3.48
N GLY A 144 9.00 0.12 -2.21
CA GLY A 144 10.01 -0.48 -1.36
C GLY A 144 10.07 -1.98 -1.58
N ALA A 145 11.26 -2.52 -1.77
CA ALA A 145 11.61 -3.94 -1.70
C ALA A 145 13.07 -4.12 -2.17
N GLU A 146 13.73 -5.18 -1.75
CA GLU A 146 14.99 -5.64 -2.36
C GLU A 146 14.70 -6.27 -3.73
N GLU A 147 13.72 -7.17 -3.79
CA GLU A 147 13.27 -7.80 -5.03
C GLU A 147 11.85 -7.37 -5.36
N LYS A 148 11.62 -6.94 -6.59
CA LYS A 148 10.33 -6.42 -7.06
C LYS A 148 9.84 -7.20 -8.26
N ASN A 149 8.63 -7.72 -8.17
CA ASN A 149 7.91 -8.28 -9.30
C ASN A 149 6.63 -7.47 -9.50
N ILE A 150 6.53 -6.75 -10.62
CA ILE A 150 5.40 -5.89 -10.93
C ILE A 150 4.78 -6.36 -12.24
N VAL A 151 3.53 -6.79 -12.16
CA VAL A 151 2.72 -7.22 -13.29
C VAL A 151 1.60 -6.21 -13.50
N ILE A 152 1.47 -5.67 -14.70
CA ILE A 152 0.38 -4.77 -15.08
C ILE A 152 -0.37 -5.40 -16.25
N GLY A 153 -1.63 -5.74 -16.03
CA GLY A 153 -2.58 -6.08 -17.09
C GLY A 153 -3.18 -4.81 -17.71
N ASN A 154 -4.44 -4.85 -18.09
CA ASN A 154 -5.12 -3.67 -18.63
C ASN A 154 -5.23 -2.57 -17.55
N GLY A 155 -4.96 -1.31 -17.93
CA GLY A 155 -5.09 -0.18 -17.01
C GLY A 155 -3.91 0.79 -17.11
N ARG A 156 -3.86 1.74 -16.19
CA ARG A 156 -2.78 2.71 -16.09
C ARG A 156 -2.14 2.64 -14.72
N VAL A 157 -0.82 2.61 -14.71
CA VAL A 157 -0.05 2.73 -13.47
C VAL A 157 0.97 3.83 -13.64
N SER A 158 0.87 4.86 -12.81
CA SER A 158 1.81 5.98 -12.82
C SER A 158 2.56 6.05 -11.49
N PHE A 159 3.87 6.21 -11.60
CA PHE A 159 4.77 6.30 -10.47
C PHE A 159 5.51 7.64 -10.52
N MET A 160 5.38 8.44 -9.46
CA MET A 160 6.08 9.71 -9.33
C MET A 160 6.85 9.76 -8.01
N VAL A 161 8.14 10.03 -8.11
CA VAL A 161 9.03 10.17 -6.95
C VAL A 161 9.71 11.53 -6.99
N ASN A 162 9.57 12.32 -5.92
CA ASN A 162 10.17 13.64 -5.78
C ASN A 162 9.86 14.57 -6.99
N GLY A 163 8.64 14.48 -7.52
CA GLY A 163 8.19 15.26 -8.67
C GLY A 163 8.64 14.73 -10.04
N ILE A 164 9.37 13.62 -10.10
CA ILE A 164 9.87 13.02 -11.32
C ILE A 164 9.09 11.73 -11.62
N SER A 165 8.53 11.64 -12.82
CA SER A 165 7.92 10.38 -13.30
C SER A 165 8.97 9.31 -13.46
N LYS A 166 8.73 8.14 -12.93
CA LYS A 166 9.59 6.96 -13.05
C LYS A 166 8.98 6.01 -14.07
N ASN A 167 9.69 5.79 -15.18
CA ASN A 167 9.38 4.69 -16.08
C ASN A 167 9.88 3.40 -15.41
N ARG A 168 9.01 2.40 -15.30
CA ARG A 168 9.38 1.08 -14.82
C ARG A 168 9.34 0.09 -15.96
N GLU A 169 10.26 -0.84 -15.95
CA GLU A 169 10.12 -2.05 -16.75
C GLU A 169 8.93 -2.84 -16.20
N VAL A 170 7.92 -2.97 -17.01
CA VAL A 170 6.66 -3.61 -16.67
C VAL A 170 6.51 -4.80 -17.57
N GLN A 171 6.27 -5.97 -16.99
CA GLN A 171 5.78 -7.11 -17.76
C GLN A 171 4.29 -6.89 -18.04
N MET A 172 3.97 -6.49 -19.27
CA MET A 172 2.59 -6.50 -19.73
C MET A 172 2.20 -7.94 -20.04
N VAL A 173 1.24 -8.45 -19.30
CA VAL A 173 0.64 -9.76 -19.56
C VAL A 173 -0.79 -9.51 -20.01
N ASP A 174 -1.12 -9.96 -21.20
CA ASP A 174 -2.52 -10.05 -21.64
C ASP A 174 -3.21 -11.14 -20.78
N LEU A 175 -4.08 -10.70 -19.89
CA LEU A 175 -4.91 -11.56 -19.04
C LEU A 175 -6.27 -11.80 -19.69
#